data_570f259b8087d19911975354fc524e9b
#
_entry.id   570f259b8087d19911975354fc524e9b
#
_cell.length_a   1.000
_cell.length_b   1.000
_cell.length_c   1.000
_cell.angle_alpha   90.00
_cell.angle_beta   90.00
_cell.angle_gamma   90.00
#
_symmetry.space_group_name_H-M   'P 1'
#
loop_
_entity.id
_entity.type
_entity.pdbx_description
1 polymer ?
#
loop_
_entity_poly.entity_id
_entity_poly.type
_entity_poly.pdbx_seq_one_letter_code
_entity_poly.pdbx_strand_id
1 'polypeptide(L)' 'GIVFNAGGYTHTSVAIRDAISAVKTPVVEVHISSILAREEFRHISMIAPVAKGSIMGFGLDSYRLAVEALLG' A
#
# COMPACT_ATOMS: atom_id res chain seq x y z
N GLY A 1 -9.87 -2.44 -9.72
CA GLY A 1 -9.03 -2.08 -8.58
C GLY A 1 -7.56 -2.34 -8.82
N ILE A 2 -6.74 -1.74 -8.03
CA ILE A 2 -5.28 -1.88 -8.12
C ILE A 2 -4.74 -2.36 -6.78
N VAL A 3 -3.97 -3.45 -6.81
CA VAL A 3 -3.18 -3.91 -5.67
C VAL A 3 -1.76 -3.40 -5.90
N PHE A 4 -1.25 -2.59 -5.00
CA PHE A 4 -0.02 -1.84 -5.25
C PHE A 4 1.01 -2.02 -4.12
N ASN A 5 2.17 -2.53 -4.48
CA ASN A 5 3.33 -2.56 -3.59
C ASN A 5 4.39 -1.62 -4.16
N ALA A 6 4.53 -0.45 -3.55
CA ALA A 6 5.47 0.57 -4.02
C ALA A 6 6.91 0.31 -3.55
N GLY A 7 7.12 -0.70 -2.70
CA GLY A 7 8.45 -0.97 -2.16
C GLY A 7 8.98 0.21 -1.35
N GLY A 8 10.25 0.53 -1.54
CA GLY A 8 10.87 1.65 -0.82
C GLY A 8 10.26 3.01 -1.14
N TYR A 9 9.63 3.17 -2.29
CA TYR A 9 8.95 4.42 -2.65
C TYR A 9 7.75 4.74 -1.78
N THR A 10 7.21 3.75 -1.06
CA THR A 10 6.13 3.94 -0.10
C THR A 10 6.42 5.06 0.89
N HIS A 11 7.67 5.19 1.29
CA HIS A 11 8.08 6.09 2.37
C HIS A 11 8.48 7.48 1.90
N THR A 12 8.64 7.68 0.60
CA THR A 12 9.26 8.90 0.05
C THR A 12 8.54 9.52 -1.13
N SER A 13 7.78 8.73 -1.91
CA SER A 13 7.28 9.24 -3.20
C SER A 13 5.98 10.02 -3.09
N VAL A 14 6.09 11.33 -3.15
CA VAL A 14 4.93 12.22 -3.28
C VAL A 14 4.31 12.08 -4.68
N ALA A 15 5.14 11.80 -5.70
CA ALA A 15 4.65 11.63 -7.06
C ALA A 15 3.69 10.43 -7.18
N ILE A 16 4.02 9.29 -6.56
CA ILE A 16 3.13 8.12 -6.54
C ILE A 16 1.86 8.42 -5.75
N ARG A 17 1.99 9.08 -4.60
CA ARG A 17 0.85 9.50 -3.80
C ARG A 17 -0.11 10.36 -4.61
N ASP A 18 0.42 11.34 -5.33
CA ASP A 18 -0.39 12.25 -6.13
C ASP A 18 -1.07 11.51 -7.29
N ALA A 19 -0.37 10.57 -7.93
CA ALA A 19 -0.93 9.75 -8.99
C ALA A 19 -2.12 8.92 -8.48
N ILE A 20 -2.00 8.29 -7.33
CA ILE A 20 -3.07 7.51 -6.71
C ILE A 20 -4.27 8.41 -6.38
N SER A 21 -3.99 9.58 -5.83
CA SER A 21 -5.03 10.56 -5.49
C SER A 21 -5.80 11.05 -6.71
N ALA A 22 -5.15 11.08 -7.88
CA ALA A 22 -5.75 11.59 -9.11
C ALA A 22 -6.64 10.57 -9.84
N VAL A 23 -6.48 9.26 -9.58
CA VAL A 23 -7.27 8.23 -10.24
C VAL A 23 -8.52 7.88 -9.42
N LYS A 24 -9.59 7.48 -10.12
CA LYS A 24 -10.84 7.06 -9.47
C LYS A 24 -10.82 5.58 -9.09
N THR A 25 -9.92 4.82 -9.66
CA THR A 25 -9.79 3.39 -9.41
C THR A 25 -9.33 3.18 -7.96
N PRO A 26 -10.00 2.34 -7.17
CA PRO A 26 -9.56 2.07 -5.80
C PRO A 26 -8.22 1.35 -5.79
N VAL A 27 -7.34 1.79 -4.91
CA VAL A 27 -5.99 1.24 -4.73
C VAL A 27 -5.87 0.69 -3.32
N VAL A 28 -5.41 -0.55 -3.18
CA VAL A 28 -5.06 -1.14 -1.89
C VAL A 28 -3.54 -1.24 -1.82
N GLU A 29 -2.97 -0.61 -0.81
CA GLU A 29 -1.54 -0.69 -0.53
C GLU A 29 -1.21 -2.04 0.09
N VAL A 30 -0.14 -2.70 -0.41
CA VAL A 30 0.28 -4.02 0.08
C VAL A 30 1.76 -3.99 0.42
N HIS A 31 2.11 -4.60 1.55
CA HIS A 31 3.48 -4.91 1.94
C HIS A 31 3.56 -6.35 2.40
N ILE A 32 4.58 -7.08 1.96
CA ILE A 32 4.80 -8.48 2.33
C ILE A 32 5.06 -8.59 3.83
N SER A 33 5.86 -7.67 4.39
CA SER A 33 6.11 -7.58 5.82
C SER A 33 5.50 -6.31 6.39
N SER A 34 5.26 -6.30 7.72
CA SER A 34 4.77 -5.08 8.36
C SER A 34 5.85 -3.99 8.31
N ILE A 35 5.49 -2.80 7.80
CA ILE A 35 6.41 -1.67 7.78
C ILE A 35 6.76 -1.22 9.20
N LEU A 36 5.90 -1.49 10.17
CA LEU A 36 6.13 -1.15 11.58
C LEU A 36 7.18 -2.04 12.24
N ALA A 37 7.49 -3.19 11.63
CA ALA A 37 8.53 -4.11 12.09
C ALA A 37 9.89 -3.82 11.46
N ARG A 38 9.98 -2.80 10.57
CA ARG A 38 11.17 -2.42 9.84
C ARG A 38 11.84 -1.22 10.50
N GLU A 39 12.87 -0.65 9.87
CA GLU A 39 13.55 0.54 10.36
C GLU A 39 12.57 1.71 10.52
N GLU A 40 12.85 2.62 11.45
CA GLU A 40 11.92 3.70 11.80
C GLU A 40 11.46 4.52 10.60
N PHE A 41 12.35 4.80 9.63
CA PHE A 41 11.97 5.59 8.45
C PHE A 41 10.91 4.89 7.59
N ARG A 42 10.72 3.56 7.77
CA ARG A 42 9.73 2.78 7.04
C ARG A 42 8.37 2.75 7.72
N HIS A 43 8.23 3.34 8.91
CA HIS A 43 6.96 3.34 9.65
C HIS A 43 5.92 4.27 9.03
N ILE A 44 6.35 5.23 8.19
CA ILE A 44 5.45 6.19 7.55
C ILE A 44 5.20 5.77 6.10
N SER A 45 3.93 5.73 5.71
CA SER A 45 3.55 5.50 4.33
C SER A 45 3.00 6.80 3.73
N MET A 46 3.57 7.19 2.59
CA MET A 46 3.04 8.29 1.78
C MET A 46 1.82 7.86 0.97
N ILE A 47 1.60 6.54 0.85
CA ILE A 47 0.55 5.93 0.03
C ILE A 47 -0.74 5.70 0.83
N ALA A 48 -0.61 5.25 2.09
CA ALA A 48 -1.75 4.88 2.93
C ALA A 48 -2.85 5.95 3.00
N PRO A 49 -2.54 7.25 3.15
CA PRO A 49 -3.58 8.27 3.25
C PRO A 49 -4.45 8.42 2.00
N VAL A 50 -3.97 8.01 0.84
CA VAL A 50 -4.69 8.14 -0.44
C VAL A 50 -5.17 6.80 -0.98
N ALA A 51 -4.79 5.69 -0.37
CA ALA A 51 -5.28 4.36 -0.72
C ALA A 51 -6.63 4.08 -0.07
N LYS A 52 -7.38 3.14 -0.64
CA LYS A 52 -8.62 2.65 -0.03
C LYS A 52 -8.35 1.93 1.28
N GLY A 53 -7.21 1.24 1.38
CA GLY A 53 -6.80 0.53 2.57
C GLY A 53 -5.37 0.02 2.42
N SER A 54 -4.84 -0.55 3.50
CA SER A 54 -3.48 -1.08 3.56
C SER A 54 -3.49 -2.46 4.17
N ILE A 55 -2.73 -3.37 3.59
CA ILE A 55 -2.54 -4.73 4.10
C ILE A 55 -1.05 -4.99 4.17
N MET A 56 -0.58 -5.45 5.32
CA MET A 56 0.85 -5.70 5.52
C MET A 56 1.08 -6.84 6.49
N GLY A 57 2.22 -7.53 6.33
CA GLY A 57 2.69 -8.49 7.34
C GLY A 57 2.25 -9.92 7.13
N PHE A 58 1.54 -10.25 6.05
CA PHE A 58 1.04 -11.59 5.79
C PHE A 58 1.79 -12.31 4.68
N GLY A 59 3.02 -11.86 4.38
CA GLY A 59 3.81 -12.45 3.30
C GLY A 59 3.10 -12.28 1.96
N LEU A 60 3.27 -13.27 1.08
CA LEU A 60 2.62 -13.24 -0.24
C LEU A 60 1.10 -13.29 -0.15
N ASP A 61 0.55 -13.81 0.94
CA ASP A 61 -0.90 -13.85 1.16
C ASP A 61 -1.53 -12.46 1.26
N SER A 62 -0.70 -11.44 1.53
CA SER A 62 -1.15 -10.04 1.53
C SER A 62 -1.80 -9.63 0.21
N TYR A 63 -1.28 -10.15 -0.91
CA TYR A 63 -1.85 -9.87 -2.24
C TYR A 63 -3.24 -10.48 -2.39
N ARG A 64 -3.43 -11.73 -1.95
CA ARG A 64 -4.73 -12.39 -1.99
C ARG A 64 -5.76 -11.62 -1.15
N LEU A 65 -5.36 -11.22 0.04
CA LEU A 65 -6.23 -10.45 0.94
C LEU A 65 -6.62 -9.11 0.33
N ALA A 66 -5.70 -8.46 -0.39
CA ALA A 66 -5.99 -7.20 -1.06
C ALA A 66 -7.00 -7.37 -2.20
N VAL A 67 -6.87 -8.44 -2.98
CA VAL A 67 -7.84 -8.77 -4.03
C VAL A 67 -9.22 -8.99 -3.42
N GLU A 68 -9.31 -9.76 -2.35
CA GLU A 68 -10.59 -9.99 -1.66
C GLU A 68 -11.19 -8.68 -1.14
N ALA A 69 -10.36 -7.79 -0.59
CA ALA A 69 -10.81 -6.49 -0.11
C ALA A 69 -11.41 -5.64 -1.24
N LEU A 70 -10.84 -5.73 -2.45
CA LEU A 70 -11.35 -5.00 -3.61
C LEU A 70 -12.63 -5.60 -4.17
N LEU A 71 -12.81 -6.92 -4.05
CA LEU A 71 -14.01 -7.63 -4.52
C LEU A 71 -15.18 -7.49 -3.55
N GLY A 72 -14.87 -7.34 -2.29
CA GLY A 72 -15.87 -7.19 -1.24
C GLY A 72 -16.34 -5.79 -1.08
#